data_dfc97a46a687d8abb6e81a0ad007e6c3
#
_entry.id   dfc97a46a687d8abb6e81a0ad007e6c3
#
_cell.length_a   1.000
_cell.length_b   1.000
_cell.length_c   1.000
_cell.angle_alpha   90.00
_cell.angle_beta   90.00
_cell.angle_gamma   90.00
#
_symmetry.space_group_name_H-M   'P 1'
#
loop_
_entity.id
_entity.type
_entity.pdbx_description
1 polymer ?
#
loop_
_entity_poly.entity_id
_entity_poly.type
_entity_poly.pdbx_seq_one_letter_code
_entity_poly.pdbx_strand_id
1 'polypeptide(L)'
;LSGCAIDSINPLVGLTKLEKLDLSNNAISDIMPLSSMTELRELHLTNNPVGSISYLNNCLLLEKLYIENCGVSRLSGIADNTSLQELYASNNSIQDISMLSGCTAMKVMDLSENQIEDISVIANFPELINFKANNNKITGIPKLDPETSVLVQFSANYNQIEDVSGLSNLIYLNYVRVD
;
A
#
# COMPACT_ATOMS: atom_id res chain seq x y z
N LEU A 1 -8.79 15.43 11.55
CA LEU A 1 -8.66 16.64 10.70
C LEU A 1 -9.18 16.39 9.27
N SER A 2 -9.93 15.30 9.06
CA SER A 2 -10.49 14.94 7.76
C SER A 2 -11.52 15.97 7.27
N GLY A 3 -11.46 16.31 5.95
CA GLY A 3 -12.47 17.17 5.29
C GLY A 3 -12.51 18.64 5.76
N CYS A 4 -11.39 19.17 6.22
CA CYS A 4 -11.31 20.53 6.79
C CYS A 4 -10.73 21.58 5.83
N ALA A 5 -10.54 21.24 4.55
CA ALA A 5 -9.88 22.10 3.54
C ALA A 5 -8.47 22.56 3.95
N ILE A 6 -7.74 21.72 4.68
CA ILE A 6 -6.37 22.00 5.13
C ILE A 6 -5.42 21.87 3.93
N ASP A 7 -4.57 22.86 3.72
CA ASP A 7 -3.50 22.86 2.71
C ASP A 7 -2.10 22.73 3.34
N SER A 8 -1.96 23.05 4.63
CA SER A 8 -0.68 22.99 5.35
C SER A 8 -0.81 22.32 6.71
N ILE A 9 0.11 21.38 6.97
CA ILE A 9 0.25 20.66 8.24
C ILE A 9 1.48 21.09 9.03
N ASN A 10 2.08 22.24 8.70
CA ASN A 10 3.20 22.83 9.46
C ASN A 10 2.93 22.98 10.96
N PRO A 11 1.69 23.33 11.41
CA PRO A 11 1.40 23.38 12.84
C PRO A 11 1.53 22.04 13.58
N LEU A 12 1.62 20.91 12.86
CA LEU A 12 1.80 19.59 13.46
C LEU A 12 3.28 19.24 13.70
N VAL A 13 4.23 20.06 13.22
CA VAL A 13 5.66 19.84 13.46
C VAL A 13 5.93 19.76 14.97
N GLY A 14 6.64 18.70 15.37
CA GLY A 14 6.98 18.47 16.79
C GLY A 14 5.98 17.61 17.57
N LEU A 15 4.83 17.24 16.98
CA LEU A 15 3.89 16.28 17.61
C LEU A 15 4.39 14.84 17.44
N THR A 16 5.61 14.56 17.87
CA THR A 16 6.34 13.30 17.62
C THR A 16 5.75 12.07 18.32
N LYS A 17 4.78 12.26 19.23
CA LYS A 17 4.11 11.19 19.97
C LYS A 17 2.77 10.76 19.34
N LEU A 18 2.41 11.34 18.19
CA LEU A 18 1.20 10.90 17.48
C LEU A 18 1.37 9.49 16.96
N GLU A 19 0.45 8.61 17.35
CA GLU A 19 0.36 7.24 16.86
C GLU A 19 -0.65 7.09 15.72
N LYS A 20 -1.68 7.94 15.71
CA LYS A 20 -2.73 7.93 14.68
C LYS A 20 -3.02 9.32 14.19
N LEU A 21 -3.11 9.49 12.87
CA LEU A 21 -3.36 10.77 12.23
C LEU A 21 -4.25 10.59 11.00
N ASP A 22 -5.42 11.24 11.02
CA ASP A 22 -6.31 11.30 9.87
C ASP A 22 -6.32 12.73 9.28
N LEU A 23 -5.82 12.83 8.06
CA LEU A 23 -5.74 14.03 7.22
C LEU A 23 -6.52 13.88 5.91
N SER A 24 -7.33 12.84 5.78
CA SER A 24 -8.04 12.54 4.52
C SER A 24 -8.93 13.71 4.06
N ASN A 25 -9.19 13.77 2.74
CA ASN A 25 -10.09 14.74 2.12
C ASN A 25 -9.70 16.20 2.40
N ASN A 26 -8.44 16.54 2.17
CA ASN A 26 -7.89 17.88 2.32
C ASN A 26 -7.15 18.31 1.03
N ALA A 27 -6.44 19.44 1.09
CA ALA A 27 -5.65 19.97 -0.02
C ALA A 27 -4.13 19.91 0.25
N ILE A 28 -3.69 18.90 1.03
CA ILE A 28 -2.30 18.78 1.49
C ILE A 28 -1.43 18.26 0.35
N SER A 29 -0.40 19.02 0.00
CA SER A 29 0.62 18.61 -0.98
C SER A 29 2.01 18.40 -0.35
N ASP A 30 2.28 19.03 0.79
CA ASP A 30 3.55 18.89 1.51
C ASP A 30 3.35 18.14 2.83
N ILE A 31 3.95 16.95 2.93
CA ILE A 31 3.92 16.11 4.13
C ILE A 31 5.28 16.09 4.87
N MET A 32 6.19 17.01 4.55
CA MET A 32 7.48 17.13 5.26
C MET A 32 7.35 17.14 6.79
N PRO A 33 6.32 17.76 7.40
CA PRO A 33 6.10 17.73 8.84
C PRO A 33 5.95 16.32 9.44
N LEU A 34 5.55 15.31 8.65
CA LEU A 34 5.41 13.92 9.11
C LEU A 34 6.77 13.24 9.33
N SER A 35 7.86 13.75 8.77
CA SER A 35 9.19 13.13 8.85
C SER A 35 9.74 12.97 10.27
N SER A 36 9.21 13.70 11.25
CA SER A 36 9.56 13.61 12.66
C SER A 36 8.60 12.75 13.50
N MET A 37 7.53 12.21 12.90
CA MET A 37 6.49 11.46 13.62
C MET A 37 6.85 9.96 13.70
N THR A 38 7.91 9.64 14.41
CA THR A 38 8.49 8.28 14.48
C THR A 38 7.62 7.27 15.22
N GLU A 39 6.65 7.72 16.02
CA GLU A 39 5.70 6.86 16.75
C GLU A 39 4.43 6.56 15.94
N LEU A 40 4.32 7.08 14.71
CA LEU A 40 3.10 6.93 13.91
C LEU A 40 2.89 5.49 13.48
N ARG A 41 1.68 4.96 13.77
CA ARG A 41 1.23 3.60 13.47
C ARG A 41 0.14 3.57 12.42
N GLU A 42 -0.71 4.59 12.37
CA GLU A 42 -1.82 4.67 11.42
C GLU A 42 -1.90 6.07 10.82
N LEU A 43 -1.84 6.14 9.48
CA LEU A 43 -1.87 7.40 8.73
C LEU A 43 -2.88 7.33 7.60
N HIS A 44 -3.80 8.30 7.58
CA HIS A 44 -4.76 8.51 6.50
C HIS A 44 -4.44 9.81 5.76
N LEU A 45 -4.11 9.70 4.48
CA LEU A 45 -3.87 10.80 3.55
C LEU A 45 -4.82 10.79 2.34
N THR A 46 -5.72 9.82 2.26
CA THR A 46 -6.65 9.63 1.13
C THR A 46 -7.25 10.94 0.64
N ASN A 47 -7.33 11.12 -0.69
CA ASN A 47 -7.85 12.33 -1.33
C ASN A 47 -7.09 13.61 -0.95
N ASN A 48 -5.76 13.59 -1.06
CA ASN A 48 -4.88 14.75 -0.97
C ASN A 48 -3.89 14.76 -2.14
N PRO A 49 -3.50 15.91 -2.69
CA PRO A 49 -2.55 16.00 -3.79
C PRO A 49 -1.08 15.84 -3.32
N VAL A 50 -0.78 14.77 -2.56
CA VAL A 50 0.52 14.57 -1.89
C VAL A 50 1.67 14.35 -2.89
N GLY A 51 1.43 13.58 -3.96
CA GLY A 51 2.40 13.26 -5.01
C GLY A 51 3.56 12.37 -4.56
N SER A 52 4.15 12.62 -3.40
CA SER A 52 5.30 11.87 -2.87
C SER A 52 5.16 11.56 -1.38
N ILE A 53 5.47 10.31 -1.02
CA ILE A 53 5.49 9.84 0.38
C ILE A 53 6.91 9.64 0.93
N SER A 54 7.94 10.22 0.31
CA SER A 54 9.34 10.03 0.71
C SER A 54 9.63 10.46 2.16
N TYR A 55 8.86 11.40 2.70
CA TYR A 55 8.99 11.86 4.08
C TYR A 55 8.51 10.86 5.15
N LEU A 56 7.93 9.71 4.74
CA LEU A 56 7.53 8.64 5.66
C LEU A 56 8.66 7.66 5.99
N ASN A 57 9.86 7.85 5.44
CA ASN A 57 11.00 6.94 5.61
C ASN A 57 11.45 6.73 7.07
N ASN A 58 11.11 7.66 7.97
CA ASN A 58 11.39 7.53 9.41
C ASN A 58 10.20 6.98 10.22
N CYS A 59 9.02 6.80 9.60
CA CYS A 59 7.83 6.29 10.27
C CYS A 59 7.85 4.75 10.32
N LEU A 60 8.90 4.16 10.90
CA LEU A 60 9.16 2.72 10.85
C LEU A 60 8.19 1.87 11.69
N LEU A 61 7.37 2.49 12.53
CA LEU A 61 6.32 1.83 13.31
C LEU A 61 4.97 1.84 12.60
N LEU A 62 4.90 2.35 11.35
CA LEU A 62 3.65 2.46 10.62
C LEU A 62 3.11 1.08 10.28
N GLU A 63 1.91 0.79 10.79
CA GLU A 63 1.20 -0.47 10.61
C GLU A 63 0.12 -0.37 9.51
N LYS A 64 -0.49 0.82 9.37
CA LYS A 64 -1.57 1.07 8.40
C LYS A 64 -1.37 2.37 7.67
N LEU A 65 -1.40 2.32 6.34
CA LEU A 65 -1.25 3.48 5.48
C LEU A 65 -2.36 3.55 4.43
N TYR A 66 -3.07 4.68 4.40
CA TYR A 66 -4.14 4.99 3.46
C TYR A 66 -3.72 6.20 2.62
N ILE A 67 -3.40 5.95 1.35
CA ILE A 67 -2.93 6.95 0.37
C ILE A 67 -3.68 6.85 -0.96
N GLU A 68 -4.94 6.44 -0.93
CA GLU A 68 -5.76 6.38 -2.13
C GLU A 68 -5.97 7.78 -2.72
N ASN A 69 -5.92 7.89 -4.04
CA ASN A 69 -6.12 9.15 -4.75
C ASN A 69 -5.18 10.28 -4.28
N CYS A 70 -3.89 9.98 -4.14
CA CYS A 70 -2.87 10.92 -3.68
C CYS A 70 -1.87 11.35 -4.77
N GLY A 71 -1.98 10.83 -6.00
CA GLY A 71 -1.04 11.09 -7.08
C GLY A 71 0.34 10.48 -6.87
N VAL A 72 0.45 9.47 -6.00
CA VAL A 72 1.72 8.81 -5.66
C VAL A 72 2.18 7.95 -6.83
N SER A 73 3.48 8.04 -7.17
CA SER A 73 4.10 7.21 -8.21
C SER A 73 5.18 6.25 -7.68
N ARG A 74 5.67 6.47 -6.48
CA ARG A 74 6.74 5.67 -5.86
C ARG A 74 6.47 5.41 -4.38
N LEU A 75 6.77 4.19 -3.92
CA LEU A 75 6.57 3.75 -2.54
C LEU A 75 7.87 3.79 -1.70
N SER A 76 8.93 4.46 -2.17
CA SER A 76 10.24 4.49 -1.50
C SER A 76 10.20 5.00 -0.05
N GLY A 77 9.21 5.82 0.30
CA GLY A 77 9.04 6.31 1.68
C GLY A 77 8.64 5.23 2.70
N ILE A 78 8.27 4.04 2.25
CA ILE A 78 7.86 2.92 3.12
C ILE A 78 8.66 1.62 2.84
N ALA A 79 9.73 1.70 2.03
CA ALA A 79 10.50 0.52 1.60
C ALA A 79 11.13 -0.26 2.79
N ASP A 80 11.56 0.46 3.84
CA ASP A 80 12.22 -0.13 5.01
C ASP A 80 11.25 -0.43 6.16
N ASN A 81 9.93 -0.27 5.91
CA ASN A 81 8.92 -0.43 6.96
C ASN A 81 8.51 -1.90 7.13
N THR A 82 9.18 -2.60 8.03
CA THR A 82 8.89 -4.01 8.34
C THR A 82 7.64 -4.21 9.20
N SER A 83 7.06 -3.12 9.74
CA SER A 83 5.86 -3.16 10.59
C SER A 83 4.56 -3.03 9.78
N LEU A 84 4.64 -2.66 8.50
CA LEU A 84 3.46 -2.34 7.69
C LEU A 84 2.62 -3.58 7.41
N GLN A 85 1.36 -3.54 7.83
CA GLN A 85 0.39 -4.63 7.72
C GLN A 85 -0.69 -4.33 6.69
N GLU A 86 -1.11 -3.07 6.57
CA GLU A 86 -2.18 -2.68 5.66
C GLU A 86 -1.74 -1.49 4.79
N LEU A 87 -1.81 -1.67 3.47
CA LEU A 87 -1.55 -0.62 2.49
C LEU A 87 -2.75 -0.46 1.55
N TYR A 88 -3.37 0.71 1.59
CA TYR A 88 -4.42 1.13 0.67
C TYR A 88 -3.88 2.27 -0.20
N ALA A 89 -3.57 1.95 -1.45
CA ALA A 89 -2.92 2.86 -2.39
C ALA A 89 -3.59 2.84 -3.78
N SER A 90 -4.90 2.60 -3.81
CA SER A 90 -5.66 2.62 -5.06
C SER A 90 -5.74 4.02 -5.68
N ASN A 91 -5.99 4.07 -6.99
CA ASN A 91 -6.12 5.31 -7.76
C ASN A 91 -4.89 6.23 -7.62
N ASN A 92 -3.74 5.70 -8.02
CA ASN A 92 -2.46 6.39 -8.03
C ASN A 92 -1.73 6.18 -9.38
N SER A 93 -0.43 6.43 -9.44
CA SER A 93 0.39 6.23 -10.65
C SER A 93 1.56 5.28 -10.40
N ILE A 94 1.38 4.32 -9.49
CA ILE A 94 2.43 3.38 -9.07
C ILE A 94 2.71 2.39 -10.21
N GLN A 95 3.99 2.20 -10.54
CA GLN A 95 4.44 1.26 -11.57
C GLN A 95 5.24 0.11 -10.97
N ASP A 96 6.04 0.38 -9.94
CA ASP A 96 6.96 -0.57 -9.33
C ASP A 96 6.69 -0.70 -7.83
N ILE A 97 6.48 -1.95 -7.39
CA ILE A 97 6.26 -2.32 -6.00
C ILE A 97 7.35 -3.24 -5.44
N SER A 98 8.42 -3.49 -6.20
CA SER A 98 9.54 -4.38 -5.81
C SER A 98 10.22 -3.93 -4.51
N MET A 99 10.24 -2.62 -4.26
CA MET A 99 10.81 -2.03 -3.05
C MET A 99 10.09 -2.41 -1.76
N LEU A 100 8.86 -2.95 -1.85
CA LEU A 100 8.13 -3.43 -0.68
C LEU A 100 8.61 -4.81 -0.18
N SER A 101 9.64 -5.40 -0.79
CA SER A 101 10.16 -6.74 -0.44
C SER A 101 10.52 -6.90 1.05
N GLY A 102 10.83 -5.81 1.75
CA GLY A 102 11.10 -5.78 3.19
C GLY A 102 9.85 -5.71 4.08
N CYS A 103 8.66 -5.42 3.51
CA CYS A 103 7.42 -5.25 4.28
C CYS A 103 6.77 -6.61 4.60
N THR A 104 7.49 -7.51 5.24
CA THR A 104 7.10 -8.92 5.42
C THR A 104 5.91 -9.15 6.34
N ALA A 105 5.49 -8.15 7.11
CA ALA A 105 4.28 -8.21 7.94
C ALA A 105 2.98 -7.88 7.16
N MET A 106 3.05 -7.70 5.83
CA MET A 106 1.93 -7.28 4.99
C MET A 106 0.79 -8.30 5.02
N LYS A 107 -0.43 -7.85 5.36
CA LYS A 107 -1.67 -8.64 5.45
C LYS A 107 -2.71 -8.22 4.43
N VAL A 108 -2.84 -6.94 4.19
CA VAL A 108 -3.84 -6.38 3.28
C VAL A 108 -3.18 -5.38 2.36
N MET A 109 -3.39 -5.55 1.06
CA MET A 109 -2.86 -4.64 0.04
C MET A 109 -3.93 -4.36 -1.01
N ASP A 110 -4.29 -3.10 -1.18
CA ASP A 110 -5.12 -2.64 -2.29
C ASP A 110 -4.32 -1.65 -3.16
N LEU A 111 -3.95 -2.10 -4.35
CA LEU A 111 -3.20 -1.37 -5.36
C LEU A 111 -4.01 -1.17 -6.65
N SER A 112 -5.34 -1.29 -6.56
CA SER A 112 -6.21 -1.12 -7.73
C SER A 112 -6.05 0.25 -8.39
N GLU A 113 -6.32 0.34 -9.70
CA GLU A 113 -6.24 1.61 -10.44
C GLU A 113 -4.84 2.26 -10.38
N ASN A 114 -3.82 1.48 -10.78
CA ASN A 114 -2.43 1.90 -10.90
C ASN A 114 -1.86 1.50 -12.28
N GLN A 115 -0.55 1.44 -12.40
CA GLN A 115 0.14 1.09 -13.66
C GLN A 115 1.14 -0.06 -13.45
N ILE A 116 0.85 -0.96 -12.51
CA ILE A 116 1.74 -2.04 -12.08
C ILE A 116 1.74 -3.15 -13.13
N GLU A 117 2.93 -3.61 -13.52
CA GLU A 117 3.13 -4.73 -14.46
C GLU A 117 3.58 -6.00 -13.75
N ASP A 118 4.42 -5.88 -12.72
CA ASP A 118 4.99 -7.00 -11.96
C ASP A 118 4.55 -6.98 -10.49
N ILE A 119 3.96 -8.10 -10.06
CA ILE A 119 3.55 -8.34 -8.68
C ILE A 119 4.36 -9.47 -8.02
N SER A 120 5.54 -9.83 -8.57
CA SER A 120 6.36 -10.93 -8.04
C SER A 120 6.71 -10.78 -6.56
N VAL A 121 6.79 -9.54 -6.08
CA VAL A 121 7.07 -9.22 -4.67
C VAL A 121 6.07 -9.82 -3.69
N ILE A 122 4.81 -10.10 -4.09
CA ILE A 122 3.81 -10.67 -3.16
C ILE A 122 4.19 -12.07 -2.66
N ALA A 123 5.08 -12.77 -3.36
CA ALA A 123 5.63 -14.04 -2.89
C ALA A 123 6.49 -13.90 -1.60
N ASN A 124 6.91 -12.68 -1.27
CA ASN A 124 7.67 -12.39 -0.04
C ASN A 124 6.79 -12.04 1.17
N PHE A 125 5.46 -12.10 1.03
CA PHE A 125 4.52 -11.70 2.09
C PHE A 125 3.80 -12.93 2.66
N PRO A 126 4.40 -13.66 3.61
CA PRO A 126 3.82 -14.90 4.14
C PRO A 126 2.52 -14.69 4.92
N GLU A 127 2.27 -13.47 5.41
CA GLU A 127 1.06 -13.11 6.14
C GLU A 127 -0.02 -12.47 5.26
N LEU A 128 0.15 -12.40 3.93
CA LEU A 128 -0.79 -11.73 3.03
C LEU A 128 -2.12 -12.51 2.96
N ILE A 129 -3.20 -11.87 3.39
CA ILE A 129 -4.56 -12.42 3.44
C ILE A 129 -5.39 -11.90 2.27
N ASN A 130 -5.33 -10.59 2.01
CA ASN A 130 -6.12 -9.95 0.98
C ASN A 130 -5.24 -9.15 0.02
N PHE A 131 -5.29 -9.50 -1.26
CA PHE A 131 -4.60 -8.77 -2.32
C PHE A 131 -5.58 -8.29 -3.38
N LYS A 132 -5.54 -6.98 -3.68
CA LYS A 132 -6.30 -6.37 -4.78
C LYS A 132 -5.39 -5.51 -5.63
N ALA A 133 -5.46 -5.72 -6.94
CA ALA A 133 -4.74 -4.97 -7.95
C ALA A 133 -5.53 -4.86 -9.26
N ASN A 134 -6.83 -4.55 -9.14
CA ASN A 134 -7.70 -4.38 -10.31
C ASN A 134 -7.29 -3.16 -11.14
N ASN A 135 -7.54 -3.18 -12.46
CA ASN A 135 -7.22 -2.06 -13.34
C ASN A 135 -5.72 -1.68 -13.26
N ASN A 136 -4.86 -2.62 -13.61
CA ASN A 136 -3.43 -2.46 -13.74
C ASN A 136 -2.94 -3.02 -15.10
N LYS A 137 -1.66 -3.32 -15.23
CA LYS A 137 -1.04 -3.90 -16.43
C LYS A 137 -0.37 -5.24 -16.14
N ILE A 138 -0.83 -5.96 -15.11
CA ILE A 138 -0.23 -7.19 -14.63
C ILE A 138 -0.35 -8.27 -15.70
N THR A 139 0.78 -8.93 -16.01
CA THR A 139 0.83 -9.98 -17.04
C THR A 139 0.92 -11.39 -16.47
N GLY A 140 1.31 -11.54 -15.21
CA GLY A 140 1.47 -12.84 -14.58
C GLY A 140 1.29 -12.81 -13.06
N ILE A 141 0.98 -13.98 -12.50
CA ILE A 141 0.86 -14.17 -11.06
C ILE A 141 2.06 -15.02 -10.61
N PRO A 142 2.85 -14.55 -9.62
CA PRO A 142 3.97 -15.32 -9.13
C PRO A 142 3.47 -16.62 -8.48
N LYS A 143 4.28 -17.67 -8.56
CA LYS A 143 3.99 -18.90 -7.82
C LYS A 143 4.10 -18.63 -6.33
N LEU A 144 2.97 -18.69 -5.63
CA LEU A 144 2.93 -18.60 -4.18
C LEU A 144 3.15 -20.02 -3.59
N ASP A 145 3.84 -20.06 -2.45
CA ASP A 145 4.09 -21.33 -1.77
C ASP A 145 2.81 -21.79 -1.04
N PRO A 146 2.21 -22.92 -1.42
CA PRO A 146 0.98 -23.39 -0.82
C PRO A 146 1.12 -23.84 0.64
N GLU A 147 2.35 -24.12 1.11
CA GLU A 147 2.60 -24.53 2.49
C GLU A 147 2.65 -23.33 3.45
N THR A 148 3.01 -22.15 2.95
CA THR A 148 3.18 -20.95 3.78
C THR A 148 2.16 -19.86 3.49
N SER A 149 1.53 -19.87 2.31
CA SER A 149 0.58 -18.83 1.93
C SER A 149 -0.74 -18.95 2.71
N VAL A 150 -1.14 -17.85 3.31
CA VAL A 150 -2.42 -17.67 4.01
C VAL A 150 -3.41 -16.83 3.20
N LEU A 151 -3.19 -16.69 1.90
CA LEU A 151 -3.99 -15.85 1.02
C LEU A 151 -5.44 -16.35 0.93
N VAL A 152 -6.39 -15.48 1.25
CA VAL A 152 -7.83 -15.75 1.26
C VAL A 152 -8.52 -15.11 0.05
N GLN A 153 -8.11 -13.90 -0.31
CA GLN A 153 -8.70 -13.15 -1.42
C GLN A 153 -7.63 -12.66 -2.38
N PHE A 154 -7.83 -12.93 -3.67
CA PHE A 154 -7.02 -12.41 -4.78
C PHE A 154 -7.95 -11.77 -5.83
N SER A 155 -7.76 -10.49 -6.12
CA SER A 155 -8.53 -9.78 -7.13
C SER A 155 -7.61 -8.95 -8.02
N ALA A 156 -7.57 -9.27 -9.31
CA ALA A 156 -6.75 -8.61 -10.31
C ALA A 156 -7.49 -8.47 -11.66
N ASN A 157 -8.77 -8.05 -11.61
CA ASN A 157 -9.58 -7.80 -12.81
C ASN A 157 -9.00 -6.70 -13.67
N TYR A 158 -9.34 -6.69 -14.95
CA TYR A 158 -8.91 -5.64 -15.87
C TYR A 158 -7.38 -5.49 -15.90
N ASN A 159 -6.71 -6.62 -16.08
CA ASN A 159 -5.27 -6.76 -16.27
C ASN A 159 -4.98 -7.51 -17.59
N GLN A 160 -3.77 -8.02 -17.76
CA GLN A 160 -3.31 -8.76 -18.93
C GLN A 160 -2.84 -10.17 -18.53
N ILE A 161 -3.47 -10.76 -17.51
CA ILE A 161 -3.07 -12.06 -16.94
C ILE A 161 -3.54 -13.19 -17.85
N GLU A 162 -2.62 -14.00 -18.35
CA GLU A 162 -2.90 -15.15 -19.20
C GLU A 162 -2.83 -16.48 -18.45
N ASP A 163 -2.17 -16.52 -17.29
CA ASP A 163 -1.96 -17.74 -16.50
C ASP A 163 -2.20 -17.49 -15.00
N VAL A 164 -3.08 -18.30 -14.42
CA VAL A 164 -3.43 -18.27 -13.00
C VAL A 164 -2.78 -19.40 -12.19
N SER A 165 -1.88 -20.17 -12.80
CA SER A 165 -1.22 -21.33 -12.16
C SER A 165 -0.44 -20.96 -10.89
N GLY A 166 -0.03 -19.68 -10.75
CA GLY A 166 0.60 -19.14 -9.55
C GLY A 166 -0.26 -19.27 -8.28
N LEU A 167 -1.59 -19.43 -8.43
CA LEU A 167 -2.53 -19.59 -7.32
C LEU A 167 -2.84 -21.07 -7.01
N SER A 168 -2.18 -22.02 -7.71
CA SER A 168 -2.52 -23.43 -7.57
C SER A 168 -2.22 -23.96 -6.16
N ASN A 169 -3.16 -24.79 -5.65
CA ASN A 169 -3.06 -25.45 -4.35
C ASN A 169 -3.08 -24.52 -3.11
N LEU A 170 -3.48 -23.26 -3.25
CA LEU A 170 -3.67 -22.36 -2.11
C LEU A 170 -4.96 -22.72 -1.37
N ILE A 171 -4.84 -23.48 -0.30
CA ILE A 171 -5.99 -24.12 0.40
C ILE A 171 -6.90 -23.12 1.14
N TYR A 172 -6.40 -21.92 1.47
CA TYR A 172 -7.19 -20.87 2.14
C TYR A 172 -7.88 -19.92 1.16
N LEU A 173 -7.55 -20.00 -0.14
CA LEU A 173 -8.07 -19.09 -1.16
C LEU A 173 -9.55 -19.38 -1.42
N ASN A 174 -10.43 -18.46 -1.02
CA ASN A 174 -11.89 -18.59 -1.18
C ASN A 174 -12.50 -17.56 -2.12
N TYR A 175 -11.74 -16.55 -2.53
CA TYR A 175 -12.18 -15.56 -3.49
C TYR A 175 -11.09 -15.26 -4.50
N VAL A 176 -11.37 -15.55 -5.77
CA VAL A 176 -10.48 -15.20 -6.91
C VAL A 176 -11.30 -14.45 -7.94
N ARG A 177 -10.76 -13.34 -8.40
CA ARG A 177 -11.34 -12.58 -9.50
C ARG A 177 -10.24 -12.10 -10.45
N VAL A 178 -10.26 -12.65 -11.65
CA VAL A 178 -9.32 -12.36 -12.74
C VAL A 178 -10.12 -12.44 -14.03
N ASP A 179 -10.29 -11.32 -14.76
CA ASP A 179 -11.02 -11.21 -16.03
C ASP A 179 -10.30 -10.27 -17.02
#